data_55533c825743cbae5686fbbe6c179b8f
#
_entry.id   55533c825743cbae5686fbbe6c179b8f
#
_cell.length_a   1.000
_cell.length_b   1.000
_cell.length_c   1.000
_cell.angle_alpha   90.00
_cell.angle_beta   90.00
_cell.angle_gamma   90.00
#
_symmetry.space_group_name_H-M   'P 1'
#
loop_
_entity.id
_entity.type
_entity.pdbx_description
1 polymer ?
#
loop_
_entity_poly.entity_id
_entity_poly.type
_entity_poly.pdbx_seq_one_letter_code
_entity_poly.pdbx_strand_id
1 'polypeptide(L)'
;MCPARGEPASKVLSTPLALAKYVKPYTIVKKAGMRIGIIGLMPDITILVSKDVSDRIPAFENSEVVNKWAEYLKTEKKCDLVIALTHIGFENEPYLDQMLVRRTRNVDLVVGGHSHTYLKAPHYEPNLDGVPVPIVQDGEWGLNVGNLKISR
;
A
#
# COMPACT_ATOMS: atom_id res chain seq x y z
N MET A 1 20.94 -5.35 7.69
CA MET A 1 21.04 -6.66 8.37
C MET A 1 19.61 -7.22 8.39
N CYS A 2 19.28 -8.18 7.53
CA CYS A 2 17.98 -8.86 7.60
C CYS A 2 17.85 -9.53 8.97
N PRO A 3 16.71 -9.44 9.66
CA PRO A 3 16.49 -10.18 10.89
C PRO A 3 16.62 -11.67 10.61
N ALA A 4 17.32 -12.37 11.50
CA ALA A 4 17.55 -13.80 11.41
C ALA A 4 16.22 -14.55 11.26
N ARG A 5 16.20 -15.61 10.43
CA ARG A 5 15.07 -16.52 10.26
C ARG A 5 14.66 -17.06 11.65
N GLY A 6 13.51 -16.63 12.15
CA GLY A 6 12.99 -17.12 13.43
C GLY A 6 12.29 -16.07 14.29
N GLU A 7 12.37 -14.78 13.99
CA GLU A 7 11.56 -13.81 14.73
C GLU A 7 10.09 -13.86 14.27
N PRO A 8 9.12 -13.88 15.22
CA PRO A 8 7.72 -13.92 14.85
C PRO A 8 7.37 -12.67 14.05
N ALA A 9 6.72 -12.84 12.91
CA ALA A 9 6.33 -11.78 11.97
C ALA A 9 5.60 -10.59 12.64
N SER A 10 5.04 -10.79 13.83
CA SER A 10 4.41 -9.73 14.63
C SER A 10 5.38 -8.66 15.14
N LYS A 11 6.68 -8.98 15.28
CA LYS A 11 7.69 -8.02 15.76
C LYS A 11 8.25 -7.13 14.64
N VAL A 12 8.21 -7.62 13.41
CA VAL A 12 8.83 -6.99 12.23
C VAL A 12 7.96 -5.86 11.66
N LEU A 13 6.66 -5.85 11.98
CA LEU A 13 5.68 -4.92 11.40
C LEU A 13 5.06 -3.98 12.45
N SER A 14 5.66 -3.84 13.62
CA SER A 14 5.22 -2.86 14.61
C SER A 14 5.80 -1.48 14.26
N THR A 15 4.93 -0.48 14.15
CA THR A 15 5.35 0.92 14.13
C THR A 15 6.26 1.17 15.32
N PRO A 16 7.44 1.84 15.16
CA PRO A 16 8.29 2.20 16.28
C PRO A 16 7.47 2.85 17.40
N LEU A 17 7.69 2.43 18.64
CA LEU A 17 6.86 2.81 19.79
C LEU A 17 6.64 4.33 19.91
N ALA A 18 7.67 5.11 19.56
CA ALA A 18 7.61 6.57 19.59
C ALA A 18 6.66 7.17 18.54
N LEU A 19 6.47 6.50 17.39
CA LEU A 19 5.62 6.97 16.29
C LEU A 19 4.21 6.35 16.34
N ALA A 20 4.01 5.24 17.06
CA ALA A 20 2.75 4.51 17.12
C ALA A 20 1.55 5.36 17.58
N LYS A 21 1.80 6.42 18.33
CA LYS A 21 0.76 7.38 18.75
C LYS A 21 0.32 8.34 17.64
N TYR A 22 1.14 8.53 16.61
CA TYR A 22 0.87 9.47 15.52
C TYR A 22 0.53 8.77 14.19
N VAL A 23 1.10 7.59 13.96
CA VAL A 23 0.99 6.86 12.70
C VAL A 23 0.33 5.51 12.93
N LYS A 24 -0.64 5.18 12.11
CA LYS A 24 -1.32 3.88 12.12
C LYS A 24 -1.01 3.13 10.82
N PRO A 25 -0.83 1.80 10.85
CA PRO A 25 -0.54 1.01 9.66
C PRO A 25 -1.72 0.96 8.67
N TYR A 26 -2.92 1.20 9.16
CA TYR A 26 -4.15 1.24 8.35
C TYR A 26 -5.20 2.13 9.02
N THR A 27 -6.22 2.48 8.27
CA THR A 27 -7.46 3.06 8.79
C THR A 27 -8.67 2.32 8.24
N ILE A 28 -9.82 2.42 8.92
CA ILE A 28 -11.09 1.84 8.47
C ILE A 28 -12.13 2.94 8.40
N VAL A 29 -12.70 3.11 7.22
CA VAL A 29 -13.80 4.03 6.96
C VAL A 29 -15.08 3.24 6.72
N LYS A 30 -16.19 3.70 7.30
CA LYS A 30 -17.53 3.15 7.01
C LYS A 30 -18.27 4.13 6.12
N LYS A 31 -18.64 3.71 4.93
CA LYS A 31 -19.38 4.54 3.97
C LYS A 31 -20.33 3.68 3.12
N ALA A 32 -21.55 4.17 2.91
CA ALA A 32 -22.57 3.49 2.12
C ALA A 32 -22.79 2.01 2.52
N GLY A 33 -22.77 1.72 3.82
CA GLY A 33 -22.92 0.37 4.34
C GLY A 33 -21.71 -0.53 4.23
N MET A 34 -20.60 -0.07 3.61
CA MET A 34 -19.36 -0.81 3.45
C MET A 34 -18.32 -0.42 4.50
N ARG A 35 -17.49 -1.38 4.87
CA ARG A 35 -16.27 -1.20 5.66
C ARG A 35 -15.08 -1.19 4.71
N ILE A 36 -14.40 -0.05 4.62
CA ILE A 36 -13.29 0.18 3.70
C ILE A 36 -12.01 0.25 4.53
N GLY A 37 -11.11 -0.71 4.35
CA GLY A 37 -9.77 -0.69 4.92
C GLY A 37 -8.82 0.05 3.99
N ILE A 38 -7.98 0.93 4.53
CA ILE A 38 -7.00 1.70 3.75
C ILE A 38 -5.63 1.47 4.37
N ILE A 39 -4.68 1.00 3.57
CA ILE A 39 -3.28 0.78 3.92
C ILE A 39 -2.45 1.86 3.21
N GLY A 40 -1.65 2.63 3.95
CA GLY A 40 -0.74 3.62 3.38
C GLY A 40 0.63 3.01 3.10
N LEU A 41 1.19 3.29 1.91
CA LEU A 41 2.54 2.92 1.53
C LEU A 41 3.33 4.11 1.03
N MET A 42 4.58 4.20 1.50
CA MET A 42 5.57 5.14 1.01
C MET A 42 6.70 4.41 0.28
N PRO A 43 7.46 5.10 -0.59
CA PRO A 43 8.65 4.53 -1.19
C PRO A 43 9.68 4.18 -0.10
N ASP A 44 10.69 3.40 -0.47
CA ASP A 44 11.84 3.19 0.39
C ASP A 44 12.59 4.51 0.56
N ILE A 45 12.37 5.16 1.70
CA ILE A 45 12.99 6.45 2.01
C ILE A 45 14.47 6.32 2.41
N THR A 46 15.00 5.11 2.59
CA THR A 46 16.40 4.90 2.99
C THR A 46 17.39 5.44 1.98
N ILE A 47 17.00 5.51 0.70
CA ILE A 47 17.79 6.11 -0.38
C ILE A 47 17.75 7.65 -0.40
N LEU A 48 16.77 8.26 0.28
CA LEU A 48 16.51 9.71 0.28
C LEU A 48 17.03 10.41 1.54
N VAL A 49 17.44 9.66 2.56
CA VAL A 49 17.92 10.18 3.83
C VAL A 49 19.38 9.87 4.03
N SER A 50 20.04 10.59 4.96
CA SER A 50 21.42 10.32 5.29
C SER A 50 21.62 8.91 5.88
N LYS A 51 22.83 8.37 5.74
CA LYS A 51 23.13 6.99 6.18
C LYS A 51 22.83 6.74 7.66
N ASP A 52 23.09 7.68 8.52
CA ASP A 52 22.82 7.58 9.96
C ASP A 52 21.32 7.51 10.28
N VAL A 53 20.49 8.09 9.42
CA VAL A 53 19.03 7.99 9.50
C VAL A 53 18.55 6.67 8.89
N SER A 54 19.06 6.30 7.71
CA SER A 54 18.68 5.06 7.03
C SER A 54 19.01 3.81 7.86
N ASP A 55 20.14 3.81 8.58
CA ASP A 55 20.55 2.70 9.45
C ASP A 55 19.58 2.47 10.64
N ARG A 56 18.71 3.43 10.94
CA ARG A 56 17.69 3.36 12.00
C ARG A 56 16.29 3.01 11.50
N ILE A 57 16.09 3.02 10.19
CA ILE A 57 14.80 2.74 9.57
C ILE A 57 14.85 1.31 9.03
N PRO A 58 14.02 0.39 9.56
CA PRO A 58 13.96 -0.95 9.01
C PRO A 58 13.36 -0.89 7.60
N ALA A 59 14.09 -1.42 6.63
CA ALA A 59 13.57 -1.63 5.28
C ALA A 59 12.66 -2.88 5.27
N PHE A 60 11.45 -2.71 4.78
CA PHE A 60 10.49 -3.80 4.59
C PHE A 60 10.11 -3.90 3.11
N GLU A 61 9.89 -5.11 2.64
CA GLU A 61 9.30 -5.28 1.32
C GLU A 61 7.82 -4.86 1.36
N ASN A 62 7.43 -3.92 0.51
CA ASN A 62 6.08 -3.36 0.47
C ASN A 62 5.00 -4.42 0.30
N SER A 63 5.25 -5.46 -0.50
CA SER A 63 4.29 -6.55 -0.73
C SER A 63 4.04 -7.40 0.54
N GLU A 64 5.05 -7.63 1.37
CA GLU A 64 4.88 -8.36 2.63
C GLU A 64 4.03 -7.58 3.63
N VAL A 65 4.29 -6.27 3.73
CA VAL A 65 3.53 -5.37 4.60
C VAL A 65 2.06 -5.30 4.17
N VAL A 66 1.83 -5.13 2.86
CA VAL A 66 0.47 -5.07 2.32
C VAL A 66 -0.26 -6.38 2.51
N ASN A 67 0.34 -7.51 2.18
CA ASN A 67 -0.29 -8.83 2.33
C ASN A 67 -0.76 -9.07 3.76
N LYS A 68 0.10 -8.78 4.75
CA LYS A 68 -0.25 -8.92 6.16
C LYS A 68 -1.47 -8.09 6.54
N TRP A 69 -1.45 -6.81 6.22
CA TRP A 69 -2.53 -5.92 6.62
C TRP A 69 -3.79 -6.11 5.80
N ALA A 70 -3.68 -6.43 4.50
CA ALA A 70 -4.84 -6.74 3.67
C ALA A 70 -5.56 -8.01 4.17
N GLU A 71 -4.81 -9.07 4.48
CA GLU A 71 -5.37 -10.28 5.10
C GLU A 71 -6.08 -9.96 6.40
N TYR A 72 -5.41 -9.24 7.32
CA TYR A 72 -6.00 -8.86 8.60
C TYR A 72 -7.27 -8.03 8.43
N LEU A 73 -7.29 -7.08 7.50
CA LEU A 73 -8.46 -6.25 7.22
C LEU A 73 -9.62 -7.07 6.66
N LYS A 74 -9.35 -8.05 5.79
CA LYS A 74 -10.39 -8.95 5.26
C LYS A 74 -10.88 -9.95 6.31
N THR A 75 -9.96 -10.62 7.02
CA THR A 75 -10.30 -11.74 7.89
C THR A 75 -10.76 -11.29 9.28
N GLU A 76 -10.04 -10.38 9.94
CA GLU A 76 -10.32 -9.97 11.31
C GLU A 76 -11.25 -8.75 11.38
N LYS A 77 -11.03 -7.77 10.51
CA LYS A 77 -11.84 -6.55 10.49
C LYS A 77 -13.06 -6.64 9.60
N LYS A 78 -13.17 -7.71 8.79
CA LYS A 78 -14.30 -7.95 7.88
C LYS A 78 -14.56 -6.75 6.97
N CYS A 79 -13.48 -6.20 6.39
CA CYS A 79 -13.59 -5.12 5.43
C CYS A 79 -14.13 -5.65 4.09
N ASP A 80 -15.12 -4.98 3.55
CA ASP A 80 -15.69 -5.28 2.24
C ASP A 80 -14.70 -4.92 1.12
N LEU A 81 -13.98 -3.82 1.31
CA LEU A 81 -13.00 -3.27 0.36
C LEU A 81 -11.69 -2.98 1.09
N VAL A 82 -10.56 -3.33 0.47
CA VAL A 82 -9.22 -2.96 0.93
C VAL A 82 -8.53 -2.14 -0.16
N ILE A 83 -8.13 -0.93 0.19
CA ILE A 83 -7.44 0.01 -0.70
C ILE A 83 -5.98 0.13 -0.25
N ALA A 84 -5.05 -0.04 -1.18
CA ALA A 84 -3.67 0.39 -1.00
C ALA A 84 -3.53 1.83 -1.51
N LEU A 85 -3.26 2.76 -0.61
CA LEU A 85 -2.93 4.15 -0.92
C LEU A 85 -1.42 4.28 -0.98
N THR A 86 -0.87 4.39 -2.18
CA THR A 86 0.56 4.25 -2.42
C THR A 86 1.20 5.55 -2.90
N HIS A 87 2.48 5.70 -2.60
CA HIS A 87 3.33 6.74 -3.18
C HIS A 87 4.63 6.12 -3.73
N ILE A 88 4.54 5.00 -4.48
CA ILE A 88 5.68 4.20 -4.95
C ILE A 88 5.91 4.26 -6.45
N GLY A 89 5.01 4.90 -7.19
CA GLY A 89 5.10 5.07 -8.63
C GLY A 89 4.35 4.02 -9.44
N PHE A 90 4.02 4.37 -10.67
CA PHE A 90 3.35 3.50 -11.63
C PHE A 90 4.33 3.01 -12.70
N GLU A 91 5.19 3.88 -13.21
CA GLU A 91 6.18 3.59 -14.24
C GLU A 91 7.50 4.33 -13.96
N ASN A 92 8.60 3.82 -14.52
CA ASN A 92 9.96 4.37 -14.40
C ASN A 92 10.58 4.35 -12.98
N GLU A 93 10.00 3.57 -12.06
CA GLU A 93 10.49 3.44 -10.69
C GLU A 93 10.87 1.98 -10.37
N PRO A 94 11.81 1.74 -9.44
CA PRO A 94 12.23 0.37 -9.10
C PRO A 94 11.16 -0.46 -8.40
N TYR A 95 10.19 0.20 -7.74
CA TYR A 95 9.06 -0.46 -7.06
C TYR A 95 7.76 0.19 -7.54
N LEU A 96 7.01 -0.55 -8.35
CA LEU A 96 5.83 -0.06 -9.04
C LEU A 96 4.55 -0.60 -8.42
N ASP A 97 3.48 0.16 -8.53
CA ASP A 97 2.14 -0.30 -8.15
C ASP A 97 1.74 -1.59 -8.84
N GLN A 98 2.12 -1.77 -10.10
CA GLN A 98 1.90 -3.00 -10.85
C GLN A 98 2.63 -4.20 -10.21
N MET A 99 3.90 -4.02 -9.82
CA MET A 99 4.67 -5.08 -9.15
C MET A 99 4.11 -5.40 -7.77
N LEU A 100 3.64 -4.39 -7.06
CA LEU A 100 2.94 -4.57 -5.79
C LEU A 100 1.71 -5.47 -5.96
N VAL A 101 0.84 -5.14 -6.92
CA VAL A 101 -0.37 -5.94 -7.20
C VAL A 101 -0.02 -7.38 -7.52
N ARG A 102 0.93 -7.63 -8.42
CA ARG A 102 1.38 -9.00 -8.80
C ARG A 102 1.88 -9.83 -7.64
N ARG A 103 2.30 -9.20 -6.53
CA ARG A 103 2.86 -9.85 -5.33
C ARG A 103 1.93 -9.82 -4.13
N THR A 104 0.70 -9.35 -4.29
CA THR A 104 -0.25 -9.19 -3.19
C THR A 104 -1.54 -9.97 -3.40
N ARG A 105 -2.28 -10.15 -2.30
CA ARG A 105 -3.64 -10.68 -2.22
C ARG A 105 -4.51 -9.74 -1.40
N ASN A 106 -5.81 -9.90 -1.53
CA ASN A 106 -6.80 -9.19 -0.70
C ASN A 106 -6.80 -7.66 -0.82
N VAL A 107 -6.10 -7.11 -1.82
CA VAL A 107 -6.18 -5.70 -2.22
C VAL A 107 -7.19 -5.61 -3.36
N ASP A 108 -8.17 -4.72 -3.23
CA ASP A 108 -9.23 -4.55 -4.21
C ASP A 108 -9.01 -3.33 -5.11
N LEU A 109 -8.18 -2.38 -4.69
CA LEU A 109 -7.88 -1.14 -5.42
C LEU A 109 -6.54 -0.58 -4.99
N VAL A 110 -5.77 -0.06 -5.93
CA VAL A 110 -4.58 0.76 -5.69
C VAL A 110 -4.86 2.19 -6.13
N VAL A 111 -4.61 3.15 -5.22
CA VAL A 111 -4.60 4.58 -5.52
C VAL A 111 -3.17 5.05 -5.40
N GLY A 112 -2.54 5.30 -6.53
CA GLY A 112 -1.11 5.55 -6.66
C GLY A 112 -0.73 7.02 -6.66
N GLY A 113 0.59 7.26 -6.57
CA GLY A 113 1.24 8.56 -6.66
C GLY A 113 2.72 8.42 -7.03
N HIS A 114 3.51 9.46 -6.82
CA HIS A 114 4.97 9.54 -7.01
C HIS A 114 5.43 9.78 -8.46
N SER A 115 5.10 8.93 -9.42
CA SER A 115 5.55 9.04 -10.82
C SER A 115 4.79 10.10 -11.63
N HIS A 116 3.83 10.78 -11.03
CA HIS A 116 3.00 11.81 -11.66
C HIS A 116 2.24 11.31 -12.91
N THR A 117 2.02 10.00 -12.98
CA THR A 117 1.36 9.37 -14.14
C THR A 117 -0.12 9.75 -14.18
N TYR A 118 -0.60 10.19 -15.32
CA TYR A 118 -2.01 10.46 -15.55
C TYR A 118 -2.68 9.28 -16.24
N LEU A 119 -3.42 8.49 -15.51
CA LEU A 119 -4.20 7.36 -16.03
C LEU A 119 -5.62 7.83 -16.35
N LYS A 120 -5.95 7.94 -17.63
CA LYS A 120 -7.31 8.33 -18.09
C LYS A 120 -8.39 7.30 -17.75
N ALA A 121 -8.00 6.08 -17.49
CA ALA A 121 -8.84 4.95 -17.08
C ALA A 121 -8.04 4.08 -16.12
N PRO A 122 -8.70 3.28 -15.25
CA PRO A 122 -8.00 2.33 -14.40
C PRO A 122 -7.14 1.36 -15.21
N HIS A 123 -5.89 1.17 -14.80
CA HIS A 123 -5.06 0.08 -15.28
C HIS A 123 -5.37 -1.16 -14.44
N TYR A 124 -5.56 -2.31 -15.07
CA TYR A 124 -5.85 -3.55 -14.38
C TYR A 124 -4.64 -4.47 -14.40
N GLU A 125 -4.22 -4.93 -13.23
CA GLU A 125 -3.09 -5.83 -13.06
C GLU A 125 -3.55 -7.08 -12.29
N PRO A 126 -3.19 -8.32 -12.74
CA PRO A 126 -3.55 -9.53 -12.00
C PRO A 126 -2.75 -9.63 -10.70
N ASN A 127 -3.44 -9.93 -9.59
CA ASN A 127 -2.81 -10.25 -8.32
C ASN A 127 -2.29 -11.70 -8.28
N LEU A 128 -1.78 -12.17 -7.13
CA LEU A 128 -1.30 -13.55 -6.95
C LEU A 128 -2.37 -14.63 -7.19
N ASP A 129 -3.63 -14.29 -7.12
CA ASP A 129 -4.76 -15.21 -7.36
C ASP A 129 -5.32 -15.06 -8.78
N GLY A 130 -4.68 -14.26 -9.63
CA GLY A 130 -5.12 -13.97 -11.00
C GLY A 130 -6.32 -13.01 -11.09
N VAL A 131 -6.71 -12.39 -9.97
CA VAL A 131 -7.82 -11.43 -9.93
C VAL A 131 -7.32 -10.07 -10.41
N PRO A 132 -7.98 -9.42 -11.40
CA PRO A 132 -7.58 -8.11 -11.88
C PRO A 132 -7.89 -7.05 -10.83
N VAL A 133 -6.85 -6.32 -10.38
CA VAL A 133 -6.96 -5.23 -9.42
C VAL A 133 -6.77 -3.91 -10.16
N PRO A 134 -7.70 -2.97 -10.06
CA PRO A 134 -7.57 -1.65 -10.66
C PRO A 134 -6.49 -0.82 -9.94
N ILE A 135 -5.69 -0.10 -10.73
CA ILE A 135 -4.72 0.91 -10.29
C ILE A 135 -5.15 2.23 -10.90
N VAL A 136 -5.23 3.28 -10.09
CA VAL A 136 -5.56 4.64 -10.53
C VAL A 136 -4.51 5.63 -10.05
N GLN A 137 -4.20 6.62 -10.89
CA GLN A 137 -3.32 7.73 -10.56
C GLN A 137 -3.71 8.94 -11.41
N ASP A 138 -3.78 10.14 -10.82
CA ASP A 138 -4.36 11.34 -11.42
C ASP A 138 -3.32 12.42 -11.78
N GLY A 139 -2.07 12.03 -12.01
CA GLY A 139 -1.01 12.97 -12.35
C GLY A 139 -0.46 13.67 -11.09
N GLU A 140 -0.26 14.99 -11.19
CA GLU A 140 0.41 15.79 -10.19
C GLU A 140 -0.30 17.12 -9.89
N TRP A 141 0.10 17.75 -8.78
CA TRP A 141 -0.21 19.15 -8.41
C TRP A 141 -1.71 19.45 -8.20
N GLY A 142 -2.55 18.43 -8.13
CA GLY A 142 -3.99 18.61 -8.01
C GLY A 142 -4.66 19.20 -9.26
N LEU A 143 -4.04 19.03 -10.42
CA LEU A 143 -4.59 19.47 -11.71
C LEU A 143 -5.79 18.62 -12.14
N ASN A 144 -5.85 17.39 -11.69
CA ASN A 144 -6.93 16.44 -12.01
C ASN A 144 -7.58 15.92 -10.73
N VAL A 145 -8.83 15.51 -10.85
CA VAL A 145 -9.57 14.83 -9.79
C VAL A 145 -10.13 13.54 -10.33
N GLY A 146 -9.69 12.41 -9.77
CA GLY A 146 -10.22 11.10 -10.09
C GLY A 146 -11.55 10.86 -9.41
N ASN A 147 -12.50 10.33 -10.16
CA ASN A 147 -13.78 9.89 -9.63
C ASN A 147 -14.00 8.41 -9.97
N LEU A 148 -13.75 7.54 -8.99
CA LEU A 148 -13.96 6.10 -9.14
C LEU A 148 -15.27 5.68 -8.47
N LYS A 149 -16.18 5.15 -9.26
CA LYS A 149 -17.44 4.57 -8.76
C LYS A 149 -17.29 3.07 -8.58
N ILE A 150 -17.47 2.61 -7.34
CA ILE A 150 -17.46 1.19 -6.98
C ILE A 150 -18.90 0.77 -6.72
N SER A 151 -19.37 -0.28 -7.39
CA SER A 151 -20.69 -0.90 -7.17
C SER A 151 -20.52 -2.36 -6.75
N ARG A 152 -21.40 -2.84 -5.89
CA ARG A 152 -21.56 -4.26 -5.59
C ARG A 152 -22.29 -4.95 -6.74
#